data_1795d688886a326f98f9adcbae3e282c
#
_entry.id   1795d688886a326f98f9adcbae3e282c
#
_cell.length_a   1.000
_cell.length_b   1.000
_cell.length_c   1.000
_cell.angle_alpha   90.00
_cell.angle_beta   90.00
_cell.angle_gamma   90.00
#
_symmetry.space_group_name_H-M   'P 1'
#
loop_
_entity.id
_entity.type
_entity.pdbx_description
1 polymer ?
#
loop_
_entity_poly.entity_id
_entity_poly.type
_entity_poly.pdbx_seq_one_letter_code
_entity_poly.pdbx_strand_id
1 'polypeptide(L)'
;YTFESNNTIRSAGTFLIVNPDMATTPPVHASAATAGQNIPVSWDMVNNGPGHLINRGWQTKIYLSTDQILNLNEDLLVKTLYLNTSFLASPDTLHQSTTISIPDGISGPYYIHVVTDATNQVFENGLEENNTGTSLTAIEISLPPYPDLRSREIIMPDTITAGEVFTLLYEATNIGMAGANVPSQDSFFLSFSPSWNATAAVPLGRKSGIPAFAAPDSQAINVV
;
A
#
# COMPACT_ATOMS: atom_id res chain seq x y z
N TYR A 1 15.67 -21.83 64.55
CA TYR A 1 14.86 -22.78 63.76
C TYR A 1 15.59 -23.05 62.48
N THR A 2 16.21 -24.21 62.32
CA THR A 2 17.02 -24.61 61.16
C THR A 2 16.51 -25.89 60.52
N PHE A 3 15.22 -25.90 60.11
CA PHE A 3 14.61 -27.06 59.47
C PHE A 3 14.09 -26.76 58.06
N GLU A 4 14.84 -25.93 57.31
CA GLU A 4 14.46 -25.54 55.93
C GLU A 4 14.84 -26.60 54.88
N SER A 5 15.62 -27.62 55.22
CA SER A 5 16.12 -28.63 54.29
C SER A 5 15.05 -29.64 53.80
N ASN A 6 13.89 -29.67 54.43
CA ASN A 6 12.78 -30.57 54.06
C ASN A 6 11.63 -29.87 53.31
N ASN A 7 11.79 -28.59 53.03
CA ASN A 7 10.75 -27.82 52.30
C ASN A 7 10.81 -27.98 50.76
N THR A 8 11.79 -28.73 50.25
CA THR A 8 11.95 -29.02 48.84
C THR A 8 11.61 -30.47 48.55
N ILE A 9 10.71 -30.70 47.60
CA ILE A 9 10.43 -32.02 47.04
C ILE A 9 10.83 -32.03 45.57
N ARG A 10 11.47 -33.10 45.13
CA ARG A 10 11.79 -33.33 43.69
C ARG A 10 10.83 -34.36 43.13
N SER A 11 10.43 -34.16 41.85
CA SER A 11 9.68 -35.18 41.13
C SER A 11 10.56 -36.41 40.91
N ALA A 12 9.95 -37.60 40.95
CA ALA A 12 10.63 -38.87 40.70
C ALA A 12 10.96 -39.11 39.23
N GLY A 13 10.46 -38.26 38.32
CA GLY A 13 10.66 -38.38 36.88
C GLY A 13 10.91 -37.03 36.21
N THR A 14 11.35 -37.11 34.98
CA THR A 14 11.48 -35.97 34.04
C THR A 14 10.23 -35.85 33.19
N PHE A 15 9.88 -34.64 32.79
CA PHE A 15 8.87 -34.39 31.79
C PHE A 15 9.50 -33.66 30.58
N LEU A 16 8.97 -33.89 29.42
CA LEU A 16 9.39 -33.21 28.18
C LEU A 16 8.53 -31.97 27.99
N ILE A 17 9.16 -30.82 27.79
CA ILE A 17 8.49 -29.60 27.32
C ILE A 17 8.63 -29.57 25.82
N VAL A 18 7.51 -29.47 25.14
CA VAL A 18 7.44 -29.38 23.68
C VAL A 18 6.83 -28.03 23.28
N ASN A 19 7.32 -27.45 22.19
CA ASN A 19 6.86 -26.16 21.68
C ASN A 19 6.21 -26.35 20.30
N PRO A 20 5.26 -25.48 19.93
CA PRO A 20 4.81 -25.36 18.53
C PRO A 20 5.94 -24.82 17.65
N ASP A 21 5.77 -24.91 16.34
CA ASP A 21 6.62 -24.37 15.29
C ASP A 21 5.72 -23.93 14.14
N MET A 22 5.51 -22.62 14.03
CA MET A 22 4.54 -22.00 13.11
C MET A 22 5.21 -21.69 11.77
N ALA A 23 5.02 -22.54 10.78
CA ALA A 23 5.53 -22.30 9.44
C ALA A 23 4.47 -21.66 8.53
N THR A 24 4.88 -20.69 7.72
CA THR A 24 4.00 -19.99 6.77
C THR A 24 4.28 -20.47 5.35
N THR A 25 3.25 -20.95 4.65
CA THR A 25 3.39 -21.35 3.23
C THR A 25 3.48 -20.12 2.32
N PRO A 26 4.03 -20.25 1.09
CA PRO A 26 3.98 -19.21 0.09
C PRO A 26 2.54 -18.74 -0.15
N PRO A 27 2.27 -17.42 -0.04
CA PRO A 27 0.93 -16.90 -0.28
C PRO A 27 0.51 -17.00 -1.74
N VAL A 28 -0.80 -17.22 -1.92
CA VAL A 28 -1.47 -17.30 -3.23
C VAL A 28 -2.25 -16.00 -3.47
N HIS A 29 -2.08 -15.43 -4.65
CA HIS A 29 -2.68 -14.16 -5.08
C HIS A 29 -2.97 -14.15 -6.58
N ALA A 30 -3.64 -13.10 -7.08
CA ALA A 30 -3.81 -12.87 -8.52
C ALA A 30 -2.47 -12.55 -9.20
N SER A 31 -2.31 -12.91 -10.47
CA SER A 31 -1.11 -12.62 -11.25
C SER A 31 -0.94 -11.15 -11.62
N ALA A 32 -2.02 -10.36 -11.60
CA ALA A 32 -2.02 -8.93 -11.92
C ALA A 32 -3.04 -8.17 -11.07
N ALA A 33 -2.77 -6.89 -10.85
CA ALA A 33 -3.66 -5.94 -10.20
C ALA A 33 -3.43 -4.51 -10.72
N THR A 34 -4.31 -3.59 -10.34
CA THR A 34 -4.13 -2.16 -10.57
C THR A 34 -3.85 -1.46 -9.23
N ALA A 35 -2.98 -0.45 -9.22
CA ALA A 35 -2.74 0.39 -8.05
C ALA A 35 -4.07 0.96 -7.52
N GLY A 36 -4.26 0.97 -6.19
CA GLY A 36 -5.53 1.29 -5.54
C GLY A 36 -6.54 0.15 -5.47
N GLN A 37 -6.31 -0.98 -6.15
CA GLN A 37 -7.23 -2.13 -6.14
C GLN A 37 -7.09 -2.94 -4.84
N ASN A 38 -8.21 -3.53 -4.42
CA ASN A 38 -8.24 -4.52 -3.36
C ASN A 38 -8.14 -5.93 -3.96
N ILE A 39 -7.21 -6.76 -3.46
CA ILE A 39 -7.02 -8.13 -3.91
C ILE A 39 -7.07 -9.13 -2.77
N PRO A 40 -7.59 -10.35 -2.99
CA PRO A 40 -7.50 -11.43 -2.02
C PRO A 40 -6.09 -12.03 -1.99
N VAL A 41 -5.64 -12.38 -0.79
CA VAL A 41 -4.41 -13.13 -0.54
C VAL A 41 -4.74 -14.25 0.44
N SER A 42 -4.26 -15.47 0.17
CA SER A 42 -4.45 -16.63 1.04
C SER A 42 -3.14 -17.37 1.27
N TRP A 43 -3.02 -18.00 2.43
CA TRP A 43 -1.86 -18.79 2.84
C TRP A 43 -2.27 -19.82 3.90
N ASP A 44 -1.38 -20.74 4.17
CA ASP A 44 -1.53 -21.68 5.25
C ASP A 44 -0.49 -21.41 6.34
N MET A 45 -0.90 -21.52 7.58
CA MET A 45 -0.03 -21.62 8.72
C MET A 45 -0.05 -23.06 9.23
N VAL A 46 1.11 -23.70 9.25
CA VAL A 46 1.29 -25.09 9.64
C VAL A 46 2.00 -25.15 10.98
N ASN A 47 1.51 -25.96 11.91
CA ASN A 47 2.25 -26.24 13.14
C ASN A 47 3.14 -27.48 12.93
N ASN A 48 4.41 -27.26 12.62
CA ASN A 48 5.41 -28.32 12.40
C ASN A 48 6.06 -28.84 13.70
N GLY A 49 5.88 -28.11 14.80
CA GLY A 49 6.47 -28.48 16.09
C GLY A 49 5.76 -29.65 16.78
N PRO A 50 6.36 -30.27 17.77
CA PRO A 50 5.73 -31.33 18.56
C PRO A 50 4.71 -30.82 19.57
N GLY A 51 4.66 -29.52 19.86
CA GLY A 51 3.70 -28.88 20.77
C GLY A 51 2.46 -28.38 20.05
N HIS A 52 1.36 -28.30 20.79
CA HIS A 52 0.11 -27.74 20.25
C HIS A 52 -0.01 -26.24 20.55
N LEU A 53 -0.69 -25.49 19.66
CA LEU A 53 -1.16 -24.14 19.96
C LEU A 53 -2.49 -24.23 20.73
N ILE A 54 -2.54 -23.67 21.94
CA ILE A 54 -3.73 -23.72 22.78
C ILE A 54 -4.05 -22.31 23.25
N ASN A 55 -5.23 -21.79 22.86
CA ASN A 55 -5.71 -20.45 23.21
C ASN A 55 -4.64 -19.37 22.96
N ARG A 56 -4.05 -19.38 21.76
CA ARG A 56 -3.00 -18.45 21.35
C ARG A 56 -3.52 -17.48 20.31
N GLY A 57 -3.07 -16.22 20.44
CA GLY A 57 -3.22 -15.20 19.44
C GLY A 57 -1.86 -14.66 19.04
N TRP A 58 -1.76 -14.18 17.80
CA TRP A 58 -0.54 -13.62 17.23
C TRP A 58 -0.86 -12.54 16.20
N GLN A 59 0.16 -11.75 15.86
CA GLN A 59 0.08 -10.75 14.82
C GLN A 59 0.66 -11.28 13.51
N THR A 60 -0.10 -11.18 12.42
CA THR A 60 0.40 -11.46 11.06
C THR A 60 0.51 -10.17 10.28
N LYS A 61 1.64 -9.96 9.59
CA LYS A 61 1.89 -8.81 8.75
C LYS A 61 2.08 -9.23 7.31
N ILE A 62 1.59 -8.41 6.36
CA ILE A 62 1.70 -8.66 4.92
C ILE A 62 2.41 -7.48 4.30
N TYR A 63 3.44 -7.76 3.50
CA TYR A 63 4.28 -6.79 2.83
C TYR A 63 4.26 -7.00 1.32
N LEU A 64 4.45 -5.91 0.57
CA LEU A 64 4.80 -5.92 -0.85
C LEU A 64 6.28 -5.55 -0.98
N SER A 65 7.02 -6.36 -1.72
CA SER A 65 8.44 -6.19 -2.00
C SER A 65 8.72 -6.26 -3.49
N THR A 66 9.76 -5.58 -3.96
CA THR A 66 10.23 -5.66 -5.34
C THR A 66 11.09 -6.90 -5.62
N ASP A 67 11.42 -7.66 -4.59
CA ASP A 67 12.17 -8.91 -4.69
C ASP A 67 11.65 -9.98 -3.70
N GLN A 68 12.31 -11.15 -3.64
CA GLN A 68 11.92 -12.27 -2.78
C GLN A 68 12.59 -12.26 -1.39
N ILE A 69 13.26 -11.17 -1.02
CA ILE A 69 13.95 -11.04 0.26
C ILE A 69 13.22 -9.99 1.10
N LEU A 70 12.60 -10.42 2.20
CA LEU A 70 11.90 -9.49 3.09
C LEU A 70 12.87 -8.51 3.75
N ASN A 71 12.67 -7.21 3.51
CA ASN A 71 13.38 -6.11 4.16
C ASN A 71 12.38 -5.17 4.86
N LEU A 72 12.26 -5.27 6.18
CA LEU A 72 11.29 -4.49 6.96
C LEU A 72 11.47 -2.97 6.90
N ASN A 73 12.63 -2.47 6.40
CA ASN A 73 12.91 -1.05 6.25
C ASN A 73 12.56 -0.50 4.86
N GLU A 74 12.42 -1.35 3.86
CA GLU A 74 12.23 -0.98 2.46
C GLU A 74 10.88 -1.47 1.91
N ASP A 75 10.41 -2.64 2.39
CA ASP A 75 9.19 -3.25 1.91
C ASP A 75 7.95 -2.57 2.48
N LEU A 76 6.90 -2.52 1.65
CA LEU A 76 5.67 -1.82 1.97
C LEU A 76 4.75 -2.69 2.84
N LEU A 77 4.59 -2.33 4.11
CA LEU A 77 3.59 -2.96 4.97
C LEU A 77 2.18 -2.57 4.48
N VAL A 78 1.42 -3.54 3.96
CA VAL A 78 0.07 -3.31 3.42
C VAL A 78 -1.05 -3.82 4.31
N LYS A 79 -0.75 -4.73 5.25
CA LYS A 79 -1.77 -5.25 6.17
C LYS A 79 -1.15 -5.74 7.47
N THR A 80 -1.88 -5.52 8.55
CA THR A 80 -1.64 -6.17 9.85
C THR A 80 -2.94 -6.83 10.31
N LEU A 81 -2.85 -8.09 10.72
CA LEU A 81 -3.95 -8.90 11.22
C LEU A 81 -3.65 -9.39 12.63
N TYR A 82 -4.70 -9.53 13.42
CA TYR A 82 -4.63 -10.24 14.72
C TYR A 82 -5.42 -11.53 14.56
N LEU A 83 -4.71 -12.65 14.57
CA LEU A 83 -5.24 -13.98 14.40
C LEU A 83 -5.19 -14.72 15.73
N ASN A 84 -6.03 -15.72 15.89
CA ASN A 84 -6.03 -16.58 17.08
C ASN A 84 -6.57 -17.98 16.75
N THR A 85 -6.24 -18.91 17.62
CA THR A 85 -6.84 -20.25 17.62
C THR A 85 -7.11 -20.71 19.04
N SER A 86 -8.21 -21.43 19.23
CA SER A 86 -8.46 -22.13 20.48
C SER A 86 -7.57 -23.38 20.62
N PHE A 87 -7.34 -24.07 19.51
CA PHE A 87 -6.50 -25.25 19.45
C PHE A 87 -6.04 -25.51 18.02
N LEU A 88 -4.74 -25.79 17.86
CA LEU A 88 -4.16 -26.32 16.62
C LEU A 88 -3.19 -27.44 17.00
N ALA A 89 -3.52 -28.65 16.58
CA ALA A 89 -2.68 -29.82 16.85
C ALA A 89 -1.35 -29.75 16.08
N SER A 90 -0.48 -30.64 16.41
CA SER A 90 0.72 -30.95 15.64
C SER A 90 0.58 -32.36 15.04
N PRO A 91 0.88 -32.54 13.73
CA PRO A 91 0.95 -31.53 12.68
C PRO A 91 -0.45 -31.19 12.18
N ASP A 92 -0.80 -29.91 12.14
CA ASP A 92 -2.08 -29.46 11.58
C ASP A 92 -1.91 -28.12 10.87
N THR A 93 -2.89 -27.73 10.05
CA THR A 93 -2.84 -26.57 9.17
C THR A 93 -4.02 -25.66 9.43
N LEU A 94 -3.75 -24.36 9.56
CA LEU A 94 -4.75 -23.32 9.66
C LEU A 94 -4.76 -22.50 8.37
N HIS A 95 -5.82 -22.66 7.56
CA HIS A 95 -6.03 -21.89 6.34
C HIS A 95 -6.41 -20.47 6.66
N GLN A 96 -5.73 -19.51 6.04
CA GLN A 96 -5.91 -18.09 6.24
C GLN A 96 -6.17 -17.37 4.92
N SER A 97 -6.98 -16.32 4.95
CA SER A 97 -7.18 -15.43 3.82
C SER A 97 -7.56 -14.03 4.28
N THR A 98 -7.20 -13.04 3.50
CA THR A 98 -7.58 -11.64 3.72
C THR A 98 -7.60 -10.88 2.41
N THR A 99 -8.10 -9.65 2.46
CA THR A 99 -7.98 -8.70 1.37
C THR A 99 -6.94 -7.65 1.74
N ILE A 100 -6.01 -7.38 0.84
CA ILE A 100 -5.05 -6.28 0.94
C ILE A 100 -5.39 -5.20 -0.08
N SER A 101 -5.05 -3.94 0.23
CA SER A 101 -5.13 -2.83 -0.71
C SER A 101 -3.77 -2.59 -1.35
N ILE A 102 -3.72 -2.61 -2.66
CA ILE A 102 -2.52 -2.22 -3.40
C ILE A 102 -2.35 -0.71 -3.25
N PRO A 103 -1.20 -0.21 -2.79
CA PRO A 103 -0.98 1.24 -2.67
C PRO A 103 -1.12 1.97 -4.01
N ASP A 104 -1.58 3.22 -3.95
CA ASP A 104 -1.62 4.08 -5.12
C ASP A 104 -0.20 4.45 -5.58
N GLY A 105 -0.03 4.67 -6.88
CA GLY A 105 1.19 5.19 -7.48
C GLY A 105 2.34 4.20 -7.62
N ILE A 106 2.18 2.92 -7.25
CA ILE A 106 3.16 1.87 -7.52
C ILE A 106 2.84 1.13 -8.83
N SER A 107 3.86 0.64 -9.51
CA SER A 107 3.72 -0.19 -10.72
C SER A 107 4.93 -1.11 -10.91
N GLY A 108 4.73 -2.19 -11.68
CA GLY A 108 5.75 -3.22 -11.93
C GLY A 108 5.52 -4.48 -11.12
N PRO A 109 6.49 -5.41 -11.12
CA PRO A 109 6.40 -6.68 -10.40
C PRO A 109 6.64 -6.48 -8.90
N TYR A 110 5.77 -7.11 -8.08
CA TYR A 110 5.92 -7.16 -6.63
C TYR A 110 5.69 -8.57 -6.11
N TYR A 111 6.47 -8.97 -5.12
CA TYR A 111 6.26 -10.18 -4.33
C TYR A 111 5.46 -9.88 -3.08
N ILE A 112 4.73 -10.87 -2.58
CA ILE A 112 3.98 -10.76 -1.34
C ILE A 112 4.68 -11.60 -0.28
N HIS A 113 5.03 -10.97 0.86
CA HIS A 113 5.51 -11.66 2.04
C HIS A 113 4.42 -11.68 3.11
N VAL A 114 4.19 -12.83 3.69
CA VAL A 114 3.32 -13.00 4.87
C VAL A 114 4.18 -13.46 6.04
N VAL A 115 4.21 -12.65 7.09
CA VAL A 115 4.95 -12.95 8.32
C VAL A 115 3.96 -13.32 9.41
N THR A 116 3.85 -14.59 9.71
CA THR A 116 3.06 -15.10 10.84
C THR A 116 3.84 -14.86 12.13
N ASP A 117 3.14 -14.58 13.20
CA ASP A 117 3.70 -14.21 14.49
C ASP A 117 4.80 -13.11 14.43
N ALA A 118 4.54 -12.07 13.65
CA ALA A 118 5.48 -10.98 13.36
C ALA A 118 5.99 -10.22 14.59
N THR A 119 5.55 -10.57 15.77
CA THR A 119 5.94 -9.97 17.08
C THR A 119 6.36 -11.00 18.13
N ASN A 120 6.60 -12.25 17.71
CA ASN A 120 7.06 -13.37 18.54
C ASN A 120 6.22 -13.54 19.83
N GLN A 121 4.89 -13.58 19.66
CA GLN A 121 3.93 -13.76 20.76
C GLN A 121 3.77 -15.23 21.15
N VAL A 122 4.08 -16.14 20.23
CA VAL A 122 4.12 -17.57 20.44
C VAL A 122 5.58 -17.99 20.60
N PHE A 123 5.89 -18.66 21.70
CA PHE A 123 7.26 -19.11 21.93
C PHE A 123 7.53 -20.42 21.17
N GLU A 124 8.44 -20.39 20.22
CA GLU A 124 8.79 -21.49 19.31
C GLU A 124 10.20 -22.04 19.53
N ASN A 125 10.84 -21.62 20.63
CA ASN A 125 12.19 -22.05 21.03
C ASN A 125 13.28 -21.76 19.97
N GLY A 126 13.15 -20.62 19.24
CA GLY A 126 14.11 -20.17 18.24
C GLY A 126 13.86 -20.69 16.82
N LEU A 127 12.70 -21.28 16.55
CA LEU A 127 12.30 -21.76 15.21
C LEU A 127 11.50 -20.70 14.42
N GLU A 128 11.88 -19.43 14.50
CA GLU A 128 11.16 -18.28 13.93
C GLU A 128 11.44 -18.04 12.44
N GLU A 129 12.45 -18.73 11.86
CA GLU A 129 12.90 -18.46 10.49
C GLU A 129 11.88 -18.88 9.41
N ASN A 130 11.01 -19.84 9.69
CA ASN A 130 9.99 -20.36 8.80
C ASN A 130 8.63 -19.64 8.94
N ASN A 131 8.53 -18.63 9.80
CA ASN A 131 7.35 -17.81 10.00
C ASN A 131 7.05 -16.87 8.82
N THR A 132 7.95 -16.79 7.84
CA THR A 132 7.79 -15.96 6.65
C THR A 132 7.52 -16.81 5.41
N GLY A 133 6.35 -16.60 4.79
CA GLY A 133 6.02 -17.13 3.48
C GLY A 133 6.17 -16.06 2.41
N THR A 134 6.90 -16.37 1.33
CA THR A 134 7.10 -15.49 0.17
C THR A 134 6.40 -16.06 -1.05
N SER A 135 5.67 -15.24 -1.80
CA SER A 135 4.99 -15.68 -3.02
C SER A 135 5.98 -16.24 -4.06
N LEU A 136 5.58 -17.31 -4.73
CA LEU A 136 6.42 -17.98 -5.73
C LEU A 136 6.60 -17.15 -7.01
N THR A 137 5.63 -16.29 -7.31
CA THR A 137 5.63 -15.42 -8.49
C THR A 137 5.28 -14.00 -8.06
N ALA A 138 5.74 -13.04 -8.83
CA ALA A 138 5.35 -11.65 -8.64
C ALA A 138 3.91 -11.41 -9.11
N ILE A 139 3.25 -10.44 -8.50
CA ILE A 139 2.04 -9.81 -9.03
C ILE A 139 2.46 -8.61 -9.88
N GLU A 140 1.95 -8.53 -11.12
CA GLU A 140 2.17 -7.38 -12.00
C GLU A 140 1.18 -6.26 -11.66
N ILE A 141 1.68 -5.13 -11.17
CA ILE A 141 0.86 -3.97 -10.80
C ILE A 141 0.93 -2.94 -11.91
N SER A 142 -0.23 -2.55 -12.45
CA SER A 142 -0.37 -1.46 -13.41
C SER A 142 -0.93 -0.21 -12.75
N LEU A 143 -0.58 0.97 -13.28
CA LEU A 143 -1.24 2.21 -12.89
C LEU A 143 -2.63 2.27 -13.53
N PRO A 144 -3.64 2.82 -12.82
CA PRO A 144 -4.92 3.13 -13.46
C PRO A 144 -4.72 4.24 -14.52
N PRO A 145 -5.60 4.35 -15.52
CA PRO A 145 -5.56 5.46 -16.43
C PRO A 145 -5.80 6.78 -15.69
N TYR A 146 -4.97 7.81 -15.98
CA TYR A 146 -5.08 9.15 -15.40
C TYR A 146 -5.46 10.19 -16.43
N PRO A 147 -6.12 11.30 -16.02
CA PRO A 147 -6.25 12.49 -16.85
C PRO A 147 -4.89 13.19 -16.99
N ASP A 148 -4.66 13.82 -18.14
CA ASP A 148 -3.51 14.71 -18.41
C ASP A 148 -4.04 16.02 -18.96
N LEU A 149 -4.17 17.03 -18.09
CA LEU A 149 -4.71 18.32 -18.45
C LEU A 149 -3.61 19.25 -18.96
N ARG A 150 -3.83 19.83 -20.15
CA ARG A 150 -2.94 20.81 -20.77
C ARG A 150 -3.68 22.09 -21.11
N SER A 151 -3.03 23.22 -20.85
CA SER A 151 -3.45 24.51 -21.40
C SER A 151 -2.75 24.71 -22.73
N ARG A 152 -3.52 25.13 -23.74
CA ARG A 152 -3.05 25.48 -25.09
C ARG A 152 -3.52 26.86 -25.45
N GLU A 153 -2.82 27.48 -26.36
CA GLU A 153 -3.17 28.76 -27.04
C GLU A 153 -3.83 29.77 -26.09
N ILE A 154 -3.09 30.78 -25.72
CA ILE A 154 -3.66 31.94 -25.03
C ILE A 154 -3.83 33.04 -26.07
N ILE A 155 -5.07 33.43 -26.36
CA ILE A 155 -5.41 34.53 -27.25
C ILE A 155 -5.80 35.71 -26.35
N MET A 156 -5.12 36.84 -26.54
CA MET A 156 -5.35 38.06 -25.80
C MET A 156 -5.06 39.27 -26.69
N PRO A 157 -5.51 40.49 -26.35
CA PRO A 157 -5.15 41.70 -27.08
C PRO A 157 -3.63 41.93 -27.10
N ASP A 158 -3.11 42.42 -28.24
CA ASP A 158 -1.68 42.73 -28.37
C ASP A 158 -1.25 43.92 -27.49
N THR A 159 -2.21 44.77 -27.08
CA THR A 159 -1.98 45.93 -26.22
C THR A 159 -3.10 46.06 -25.23
N ILE A 160 -2.76 46.29 -23.98
CA ILE A 160 -3.69 46.55 -22.88
C ILE A 160 -3.21 47.76 -22.08
N THR A 161 -4.14 48.55 -21.57
CA THR A 161 -3.84 49.68 -20.67
C THR A 161 -3.80 49.22 -19.23
N ALA A 162 -2.81 49.68 -18.45
CA ALA A 162 -2.71 49.32 -17.06
C ALA A 162 -3.97 49.74 -16.28
N GLY A 163 -4.57 48.79 -15.53
CA GLY A 163 -5.81 48.99 -14.79
C GLY A 163 -7.10 48.72 -15.58
N GLU A 164 -7.02 48.42 -16.87
CA GLU A 164 -8.19 48.00 -17.65
C GLU A 164 -8.43 46.50 -17.56
N VAL A 165 -9.71 46.11 -17.60
CA VAL A 165 -10.14 44.70 -17.70
C VAL A 165 -10.05 44.26 -19.16
N PHE A 166 -9.49 43.10 -19.40
CA PHE A 166 -9.43 42.50 -20.74
C PHE A 166 -9.85 41.04 -20.69
N THR A 167 -10.30 40.54 -21.84
CA THR A 167 -10.68 39.13 -21.99
C THR A 167 -9.51 38.34 -22.57
N LEU A 168 -9.21 37.20 -22.00
CA LEU A 168 -8.35 36.20 -22.61
C LEU A 168 -9.14 34.92 -22.90
N LEU A 169 -8.80 34.28 -24.03
CA LEU A 169 -9.32 32.99 -24.40
C LEU A 169 -8.18 31.99 -24.39
N TYR A 170 -8.38 30.82 -23.79
CA TYR A 170 -7.44 29.72 -23.88
C TYR A 170 -8.17 28.40 -24.07
N GLU A 171 -7.46 27.41 -24.56
CA GLU A 171 -7.95 26.05 -24.69
C GLU A 171 -7.37 25.18 -23.57
N ALA A 172 -8.24 24.47 -22.85
CA ALA A 172 -7.84 23.39 -21.92
C ALA A 172 -8.19 22.05 -22.58
N THR A 173 -7.24 21.13 -22.56
CA THR A 173 -7.36 19.80 -23.17
C THR A 173 -7.04 18.72 -22.15
N ASN A 174 -7.80 17.63 -22.16
CA ASN A 174 -7.43 16.38 -21.48
C ASN A 174 -6.87 15.42 -22.55
N ILE A 175 -5.57 15.23 -22.54
CA ILE A 175 -4.89 14.28 -23.45
C ILE A 175 -4.63 12.93 -22.75
N GLY A 176 -5.06 12.76 -21.51
CA GLY A 176 -4.95 11.53 -20.74
C GLY A 176 -5.93 10.46 -21.20
N MET A 177 -5.83 9.30 -20.59
CA MET A 177 -6.67 8.13 -20.89
C MET A 177 -7.91 8.03 -19.99
N ALA A 178 -8.00 8.85 -18.95
CA ALA A 178 -9.16 8.93 -18.06
C ALA A 178 -9.75 10.34 -18.04
N GLY A 179 -11.05 10.44 -17.75
CA GLY A 179 -11.71 11.73 -17.54
C GLY A 179 -11.25 12.40 -16.25
N ALA A 180 -11.10 13.71 -16.27
CA ALA A 180 -10.96 14.53 -15.07
C ALA A 180 -12.35 14.77 -14.49
N ASN A 181 -12.76 13.94 -13.54
CA ASN A 181 -14.14 13.90 -13.03
C ASN A 181 -14.47 14.98 -11.98
N VAL A 182 -13.50 15.83 -11.64
CA VAL A 182 -13.67 16.93 -10.70
C VAL A 182 -13.41 18.27 -11.39
N PRO A 183 -14.18 19.31 -11.06
CA PRO A 183 -13.92 20.66 -11.56
C PRO A 183 -12.51 21.12 -11.18
N SER A 184 -11.79 21.71 -12.14
CA SER A 184 -10.47 22.28 -11.92
C SER A 184 -10.52 23.79 -11.75
N GLN A 185 -9.38 24.36 -11.31
CA GLN A 185 -9.18 25.78 -11.22
C GLN A 185 -7.87 26.14 -11.93
N ASP A 186 -7.95 27.13 -12.83
CA ASP A 186 -6.77 27.67 -13.50
C ASP A 186 -6.39 29.03 -12.93
N SER A 187 -5.09 29.28 -12.86
CA SER A 187 -4.52 30.55 -12.41
C SER A 187 -3.74 31.20 -13.52
N PHE A 188 -3.89 32.51 -13.67
CA PHE A 188 -3.28 33.33 -14.73
C PHE A 188 -2.25 34.27 -14.12
N PHE A 189 -1.12 34.38 -14.81
CA PHE A 189 0.00 35.19 -14.36
C PHE A 189 0.59 35.96 -15.54
N LEU A 190 1.06 37.18 -15.27
CA LEU A 190 1.86 37.98 -16.19
C LEU A 190 3.35 37.75 -15.88
N SER A 191 4.15 37.49 -16.89
CA SER A 191 5.59 37.31 -16.74
C SER A 191 6.36 38.17 -17.74
N PHE A 192 7.51 38.69 -17.33
CA PHE A 192 8.45 39.40 -18.20
C PHE A 192 9.35 38.47 -19.01
N SER A 193 9.27 37.17 -18.76
CA SER A 193 10.06 36.13 -19.42
C SER A 193 9.14 35.04 -19.97
N PRO A 194 9.43 34.45 -21.12
CA PRO A 194 8.71 33.29 -21.61
C PRO A 194 8.90 32.04 -20.73
N SER A 195 9.93 32.06 -19.90
CA SER A 195 10.20 30.98 -18.94
C SER A 195 9.40 31.20 -17.67
N TRP A 196 8.65 30.18 -17.24
CA TRP A 196 7.90 30.23 -16.01
C TRP A 196 8.79 30.39 -14.76
N ASN A 197 8.47 31.39 -13.95
CA ASN A 197 9.09 31.64 -12.65
C ASN A 197 8.04 32.09 -11.65
N ALA A 198 7.66 31.23 -10.72
CA ALA A 198 6.61 31.48 -9.75
C ALA A 198 6.86 32.71 -8.84
N THR A 199 8.13 33.06 -8.56
CA THR A 199 8.49 34.20 -7.71
C THR A 199 8.51 35.53 -8.42
N ALA A 200 8.64 35.52 -9.75
CA ALA A 200 8.70 36.74 -10.59
C ALA A 200 7.39 37.02 -11.34
N ALA A 201 6.45 36.08 -11.33
CA ALA A 201 5.18 36.19 -12.03
C ALA A 201 4.17 36.99 -11.21
N VAL A 202 3.46 37.92 -11.88
CA VAL A 202 2.40 38.74 -11.24
C VAL A 202 1.06 38.03 -11.43
N PRO A 203 0.32 37.70 -10.37
CA PRO A 203 -0.97 37.05 -10.50
C PRO A 203 -1.99 38.01 -11.15
N LEU A 204 -2.69 37.54 -12.19
CA LEU A 204 -3.76 38.28 -12.86
C LEU A 204 -5.14 37.86 -12.35
N GLY A 205 -5.34 36.57 -12.07
CA GLY A 205 -6.63 36.08 -11.63
C GLY A 205 -6.73 34.56 -11.64
N ARG A 206 -7.94 34.08 -11.33
CA ARG A 206 -8.26 32.64 -11.32
C ARG A 206 -9.60 32.39 -11.99
N LYS A 207 -9.69 31.29 -12.72
CA LYS A 207 -10.95 30.75 -13.22
C LYS A 207 -11.26 29.46 -12.49
N SER A 208 -12.34 29.47 -11.72
CA SER A 208 -12.85 28.29 -11.00
C SER A 208 -14.01 27.66 -11.74
N GLY A 209 -14.32 26.43 -11.42
CA GLY A 209 -15.48 25.72 -11.94
C GLY A 209 -15.34 25.33 -13.41
N ILE A 210 -14.11 25.08 -13.87
CA ILE A 210 -13.86 24.48 -15.17
C ILE A 210 -14.47 23.09 -15.15
N PRO A 211 -15.39 22.77 -16.10
CA PRO A 211 -16.12 21.51 -16.05
C PRO A 211 -15.19 20.29 -16.12
N ALA A 212 -15.70 19.15 -15.71
CA ALA A 212 -15.02 17.89 -15.89
C ALA A 212 -14.78 17.61 -17.37
N PHE A 213 -13.58 17.12 -17.72
CA PHE A 213 -13.24 16.74 -19.09
C PHE A 213 -13.39 15.24 -19.27
N ALA A 214 -14.06 14.82 -20.32
CA ALA A 214 -13.94 13.43 -20.80
C ALA A 214 -12.51 13.14 -21.28
N ALA A 215 -12.22 11.93 -21.65
CA ALA A 215 -10.93 11.55 -22.23
C ALA A 215 -11.15 10.94 -23.63
N PRO A 216 -10.41 11.37 -24.65
CA PRO A 216 -9.78 12.68 -24.80
C PRO A 216 -10.80 13.78 -25.11
N ASP A 217 -10.62 14.98 -24.57
CA ASP A 217 -11.53 16.12 -24.80
C ASP A 217 -10.80 17.46 -24.78
N SER A 218 -11.36 18.47 -25.43
CA SER A 218 -10.86 19.85 -25.40
C SER A 218 -12.01 20.86 -25.26
N GLN A 219 -11.78 21.91 -24.48
CA GLN A 219 -12.75 22.99 -24.26
C GLN A 219 -12.09 24.36 -24.38
N ALA A 220 -12.71 25.25 -25.14
CA ALA A 220 -12.35 26.65 -25.19
C ALA A 220 -12.94 27.38 -23.97
N ILE A 221 -12.11 28.10 -23.21
CA ILE A 221 -12.49 28.75 -21.97
C ILE A 221 -12.25 30.26 -22.09
N ASN A 222 -13.32 31.03 -21.87
CA ASN A 222 -13.26 32.49 -21.82
C ASN A 222 -13.02 32.94 -20.35
N VAL A 223 -12.09 33.84 -20.18
CA VAL A 223 -11.77 34.49 -18.89
C VAL A 223 -11.83 35.99 -19.06
N VAL A 224 -12.62 36.61 -18.21
CA VAL A 224 -12.79 38.08 -18.16
C VAL A 224 -12.16 38.58 -16.89
#